data_bf1d3be2d2c1e0cce8d41fbe0e87a7e5
#
_entry.id   bf1d3be2d2c1e0cce8d41fbe0e87a7e5
#
_cell.length_a   1.000
_cell.length_b   1.000
_cell.length_c   1.000
_cell.angle_alpha   90.00
_cell.angle_beta   90.00
_cell.angle_gamma   90.00
#
_symmetry.space_group_name_H-M   'P 1'
#
loop_
_entity.id
_entity.type
_entity.pdbx_description
1 polymer ?
#
loop_
_entity_poly.entity_id
_entity_poly.type
_entity_poly.pdbx_seq_one_letter_code
_entity_poly.pdbx_strand_id
1 'polypeptide(L)'
;MRVFHFISHFDMGGAEKVAASIAKSGSEDVEYHLVETMRGRSAYTQRFIAEMTAAGVICHRSWMPDIRWHFVFERINAILFPLRFLYIWLRWHPDVVHTHTEGPDMCIVAAMKAFPFIAHRCKVIRTIHNNVLWTGQKRIGNICEHFFISHKSNISISQSVRQSYMKRFGEDAPIIYNGVGKPESKPYPRLEEGKINIIFAGRFEMQKGISTLVEVLRAMRDDERYHFHIFGDGSLSELIHSRLGEQKNVSINPPLFSLSSYLSSFDYMFMPSEFEGLSIVAIEASMSSLPNIINDCPGLGETLPEDWPLKVENNNVDAYLNIFNVILPSMSREVLGAKAMAYAEDNFSLISMQRNYEKVYSRHYPQHQP
;
A
#
# COMPACT_ATOMS: atom_id res chain seq x y z
N MET A 1 -0.42 8.85 -25.10
CA MET A 1 0.74 8.84 -24.16
C MET A 1 0.94 7.43 -23.63
N ARG A 2 2.18 6.92 -23.55
CA ARG A 2 2.49 5.58 -23.02
C ARG A 2 3.16 5.68 -21.68
N VAL A 3 2.51 5.13 -20.64
CA VAL A 3 2.99 5.15 -19.25
C VAL A 3 3.36 3.74 -18.82
N PHE A 4 4.61 3.55 -18.40
CA PHE A 4 5.15 2.28 -17.96
C PHE A 4 5.39 2.31 -16.47
N HIS A 5 4.60 1.54 -15.71
CA HIS A 5 4.80 1.33 -14.28
C HIS A 5 5.73 0.15 -14.04
N PHE A 6 6.80 0.38 -13.30
CA PHE A 6 7.76 -0.65 -12.90
C PHE A 6 7.53 -1.01 -11.44
N ILE A 7 7.18 -2.27 -11.20
CA ILE A 7 6.89 -2.85 -9.89
C ILE A 7 7.75 -4.08 -9.64
N SER A 8 7.87 -4.49 -8.37
CA SER A 8 8.72 -5.64 -8.02
C SER A 8 8.18 -6.93 -8.61
N HIS A 9 6.93 -7.25 -8.35
CA HIS A 9 6.26 -8.48 -8.75
C HIS A 9 4.80 -8.21 -9.13
N PHE A 10 4.20 -9.10 -9.91
CA PHE A 10 2.75 -9.17 -10.04
C PHE A 10 2.17 -9.99 -8.88
N ASP A 11 2.24 -9.43 -7.68
CA ASP A 11 1.81 -10.08 -6.45
C ASP A 11 1.03 -9.12 -5.54
N MET A 12 0.59 -9.60 -4.35
CA MET A 12 -0.17 -8.80 -3.39
C MET A 12 0.75 -7.90 -2.55
N GLY A 13 0.95 -6.67 -3.01
CA GLY A 13 1.64 -5.62 -2.26
C GLY A 13 0.88 -4.30 -2.33
N GLY A 14 1.12 -3.40 -1.38
CA GLY A 14 0.48 -2.07 -1.37
C GLY A 14 0.90 -1.23 -2.57
N ALA A 15 2.19 -1.23 -2.92
CA ALA A 15 2.74 -0.50 -4.06
C ALA A 15 2.22 -1.06 -5.41
N GLU A 16 2.14 -2.39 -5.51
CA GLU A 16 1.59 -3.10 -6.68
C GLU A 16 0.11 -2.77 -6.89
N LYS A 17 -0.67 -2.74 -5.80
CA LYS A 17 -2.09 -2.34 -5.81
C LYS A 17 -2.26 -0.90 -6.31
N VAL A 18 -1.42 0.02 -5.85
CA VAL A 18 -1.46 1.43 -6.28
C VAL A 18 -1.12 1.56 -7.76
N ALA A 19 -0.03 0.94 -8.23
CA ALA A 19 0.34 0.94 -9.64
C ALA A 19 -0.77 0.37 -10.53
N ALA A 20 -1.37 -0.77 -10.13
CA ALA A 20 -2.50 -1.38 -10.80
C ALA A 20 -3.73 -0.46 -10.82
N SER A 21 -4.03 0.21 -9.70
CA SER A 21 -5.17 1.12 -9.58
C SER A 21 -5.01 2.36 -10.47
N ILE A 22 -3.80 2.90 -10.59
CA ILE A 22 -3.52 3.99 -11.53
C ILE A 22 -3.71 3.51 -12.97
N ALA A 23 -3.15 2.35 -13.30
CA ALA A 23 -3.18 1.82 -14.67
C ALA A 23 -4.59 1.43 -15.16
N LYS A 24 -5.45 0.90 -14.27
CA LYS A 24 -6.82 0.47 -14.63
C LYS A 24 -7.79 1.59 -14.96
N SER A 25 -7.51 2.78 -14.55
CA SER A 25 -8.46 3.88 -14.53
C SER A 25 -7.99 5.07 -15.35
N GLY A 26 -6.95 4.87 -16.14
CA GLY A 26 -6.45 5.87 -17.04
C GLY A 26 -7.48 6.33 -18.06
N SER A 27 -7.33 7.57 -18.52
CA SER A 27 -8.09 8.10 -19.65
C SER A 27 -7.82 7.28 -20.92
N GLU A 28 -8.77 7.25 -21.85
CA GLU A 28 -8.64 6.57 -23.15
C GLU A 28 -7.39 7.03 -23.94
N ASP A 29 -6.87 8.21 -23.65
CA ASP A 29 -5.69 8.79 -24.30
C ASP A 29 -4.36 8.26 -23.76
N VAL A 30 -4.37 7.42 -22.72
CA VAL A 30 -3.17 6.88 -22.06
C VAL A 30 -3.12 5.36 -22.15
N GLU A 31 -2.09 4.84 -22.82
CA GLU A 31 -1.78 3.42 -22.89
C GLU A 31 -0.92 3.04 -21.68
N TYR A 32 -1.45 2.21 -20.79
CA TYR A 32 -0.75 1.79 -19.57
C TYR A 32 -0.11 0.41 -19.71
N HIS A 33 1.14 0.34 -19.26
CA HIS A 33 1.93 -0.88 -19.18
C HIS A 33 2.38 -1.13 -17.74
N LEU A 34 2.27 -2.37 -17.28
CA LEU A 34 2.86 -2.85 -16.03
C LEU A 34 4.04 -3.76 -16.33
N VAL A 35 5.19 -3.47 -15.74
CA VAL A 35 6.43 -4.22 -15.91
C VAL A 35 6.88 -4.75 -14.57
N GLU A 36 6.85 -6.07 -14.37
CA GLU A 36 7.49 -6.67 -13.19
C GLU A 36 9.01 -6.76 -13.38
N THR A 37 9.78 -6.42 -12.36
CA THR A 37 11.24 -6.53 -12.40
C THR A 37 11.73 -7.92 -12.00
N MET A 38 11.10 -8.56 -11.03
CA MET A 38 11.34 -9.94 -10.59
C MET A 38 10.09 -10.78 -10.83
N ARG A 39 10.25 -12.03 -11.25
CA ARG A 39 9.12 -12.88 -11.66
C ARG A 39 8.31 -13.40 -10.48
N GLY A 40 7.12 -12.86 -10.27
CA GLY A 40 6.14 -13.38 -9.31
C GLY A 40 5.68 -14.80 -9.66
N ARG A 41 5.46 -15.65 -8.65
CA ARG A 41 5.09 -17.07 -8.79
C ARG A 41 3.91 -17.49 -7.91
N SER A 42 3.29 -16.56 -7.19
CA SER A 42 2.14 -16.87 -6.33
C SER A 42 0.89 -17.23 -7.15
N ALA A 43 -0.05 -17.89 -6.52
CA ALA A 43 -1.36 -18.14 -7.12
C ALA A 43 -2.09 -16.82 -7.50
N TYR A 44 -1.77 -15.72 -6.80
CA TYR A 44 -2.31 -14.40 -7.09
C TYR A 44 -1.81 -13.83 -8.42
N THR A 45 -0.57 -14.11 -8.82
CA THR A 45 0.05 -13.56 -10.03
C THR A 45 -0.82 -13.77 -11.28
N GLN A 46 -1.37 -14.97 -11.47
CA GLN A 46 -2.22 -15.29 -12.63
C GLN A 46 -3.51 -14.46 -12.62
N ARG A 47 -4.14 -14.35 -11.46
CA ARG A 47 -5.34 -13.55 -11.27
C ARG A 47 -5.08 -12.07 -11.52
N PHE A 48 -3.98 -11.54 -11.01
CA PHE A 48 -3.55 -10.16 -11.22
C PHE A 48 -3.39 -9.85 -12.72
N ILE A 49 -2.66 -10.71 -13.45
CA ILE A 49 -2.46 -10.52 -14.90
C ILE A 49 -3.80 -10.57 -15.65
N ALA A 50 -4.67 -11.53 -15.33
CA ALA A 50 -5.98 -11.63 -15.96
C ALA A 50 -6.83 -10.38 -15.73
N GLU A 51 -6.85 -9.86 -14.50
CA GLU A 51 -7.56 -8.65 -14.12
C GLU A 51 -7.03 -7.40 -14.87
N MET A 52 -5.70 -7.25 -14.93
CA MET A 52 -5.07 -6.14 -15.65
C MET A 52 -5.33 -6.22 -17.15
N THR A 53 -5.20 -7.40 -17.74
CA THR A 53 -5.47 -7.62 -19.17
C THR A 53 -6.94 -7.33 -19.52
N ALA A 54 -7.88 -7.75 -18.66
CA ALA A 54 -9.30 -7.44 -18.84
C ALA A 54 -9.59 -5.93 -18.77
N ALA A 55 -8.79 -5.18 -18.04
CA ALA A 55 -8.84 -3.72 -17.97
C ALA A 55 -8.08 -3.01 -19.11
N GLY A 56 -7.55 -3.73 -20.09
CA GLY A 56 -6.79 -3.16 -21.21
C GLY A 56 -5.34 -2.80 -20.90
N VAL A 57 -4.82 -3.18 -19.74
CA VAL A 57 -3.43 -2.89 -19.31
C VAL A 57 -2.49 -3.97 -19.84
N ILE A 58 -1.38 -3.57 -20.45
CA ILE A 58 -0.39 -4.49 -21.02
C ILE A 58 0.62 -4.90 -19.94
N CYS A 59 0.69 -6.22 -19.64
CA CYS A 59 1.58 -6.78 -18.62
C CYS A 59 2.84 -7.37 -19.23
N HIS A 60 4.01 -6.91 -18.76
CA HIS A 60 5.33 -7.42 -19.17
C HIS A 60 5.95 -8.26 -18.07
N ARG A 61 5.94 -9.59 -18.26
CA ARG A 61 6.49 -10.56 -17.31
C ARG A 61 8.02 -10.50 -17.25
N SER A 62 8.58 -10.61 -16.05
CA SER A 62 10.03 -10.77 -15.87
C SER A 62 10.48 -12.18 -16.23
N TRP A 63 11.70 -12.28 -16.76
CA TRP A 63 12.44 -13.54 -16.90
C TRP A 63 13.37 -13.80 -15.70
N MET A 64 13.67 -12.77 -14.90
CA MET A 64 14.49 -12.88 -13.68
C MET A 64 13.70 -13.56 -12.57
N PRO A 65 14.10 -14.74 -12.08
CA PRO A 65 13.38 -15.44 -11.03
C PRO A 65 13.54 -14.75 -9.68
N ASP A 66 12.48 -14.79 -8.86
CA ASP A 66 12.56 -14.50 -7.44
C ASP A 66 12.76 -15.81 -6.67
N ILE A 67 13.92 -15.96 -6.02
CA ILE A 67 14.31 -17.15 -5.30
C ILE A 67 14.95 -16.79 -3.95
N ARG A 68 15.28 -17.80 -3.14
CA ARG A 68 15.77 -17.71 -1.75
C ARG A 68 16.85 -16.63 -1.48
N TRP A 69 17.62 -16.21 -2.50
CA TRP A 69 18.66 -15.19 -2.42
C TRP A 69 18.18 -13.84 -3.01
N HIS A 70 16.97 -13.46 -2.68
CA HIS A 70 16.27 -12.29 -3.23
C HIS A 70 17.18 -11.07 -3.44
N PHE A 71 17.88 -10.60 -2.41
CA PHE A 71 18.75 -9.42 -2.52
C PHE A 71 19.93 -9.56 -3.50
N VAL A 72 20.43 -10.78 -3.71
CA VAL A 72 21.49 -11.04 -4.69
C VAL A 72 20.91 -10.97 -6.10
N PHE A 73 19.77 -11.63 -6.32
CA PHE A 73 19.11 -11.64 -7.63
C PHE A 73 18.57 -10.28 -8.02
N GLU A 74 18.11 -9.48 -7.07
CA GLU A 74 17.69 -8.10 -7.28
C GLU A 74 18.85 -7.24 -7.82
N ARG A 75 20.07 -7.39 -7.26
CA ARG A 75 21.28 -6.70 -7.76
C ARG A 75 21.71 -7.19 -9.13
N ILE A 76 21.70 -8.50 -9.35
CA ILE A 76 22.00 -9.08 -10.67
C ILE A 76 20.99 -8.55 -11.69
N ASN A 77 19.71 -8.52 -11.33
CA ASN A 77 18.67 -7.97 -12.17
C ASN A 77 18.94 -6.50 -12.52
N ALA A 78 19.30 -5.67 -11.54
CA ALA A 78 19.62 -4.27 -11.79
C ALA A 78 20.79 -4.08 -12.79
N ILE A 79 21.76 -4.99 -12.80
CA ILE A 79 22.89 -4.98 -13.76
C ILE A 79 22.43 -5.40 -15.17
N LEU A 80 21.56 -6.41 -15.28
CA LEU A 80 21.10 -6.93 -16.58
C LEU A 80 19.90 -6.17 -17.14
N PHE A 81 19.15 -5.48 -16.28
CA PHE A 81 17.93 -4.77 -16.64
C PHE A 81 18.10 -3.71 -17.74
N PRO A 82 19.23 -2.98 -17.87
CA PRO A 82 19.44 -2.05 -18.96
C PRO A 82 19.17 -2.64 -20.35
N LEU A 83 19.59 -3.89 -20.61
CA LEU A 83 19.35 -4.57 -21.88
C LEU A 83 17.86 -4.85 -22.11
N ARG A 84 17.16 -5.29 -21.07
CA ARG A 84 15.70 -5.49 -21.11
C ARG A 84 14.97 -4.18 -21.31
N PHE A 85 15.38 -3.13 -20.61
CA PHE A 85 14.79 -1.81 -20.75
C PHE A 85 15.01 -1.22 -22.16
N LEU A 86 16.20 -1.38 -22.72
CA LEU A 86 16.48 -0.98 -24.10
C LEU A 86 15.54 -1.68 -25.09
N TYR A 87 15.30 -3.00 -24.92
CA TYR A 87 14.32 -3.73 -25.72
C TYR A 87 12.91 -3.15 -25.57
N ILE A 88 12.44 -2.88 -24.32
CA ILE A 88 11.15 -2.26 -24.05
C ILE A 88 11.08 -0.88 -24.74
N TRP A 89 12.13 -0.08 -24.60
CA TRP A 89 12.18 1.25 -25.17
C TRP A 89 12.13 1.22 -26.71
N LEU A 90 12.90 0.37 -27.36
CA LEU A 90 12.91 0.23 -28.82
C LEU A 90 11.57 -0.28 -29.37
N ARG A 91 10.88 -1.12 -28.63
CA ARG A 91 9.62 -1.75 -29.07
C ARG A 91 8.39 -0.89 -28.82
N TRP A 92 8.37 -0.15 -27.72
CA TRP A 92 7.17 0.51 -27.20
C TRP A 92 7.30 2.03 -27.06
N HIS A 93 8.50 2.59 -27.05
CA HIS A 93 8.76 4.03 -26.90
C HIS A 93 7.97 4.66 -25.75
N PRO A 94 8.23 4.28 -24.46
CA PRO A 94 7.54 4.87 -23.31
C PRO A 94 7.77 6.37 -23.22
N ASP A 95 6.70 7.13 -23.02
CA ASP A 95 6.74 8.58 -22.73
C ASP A 95 7.05 8.83 -21.26
N VAL A 96 6.52 7.97 -20.39
CA VAL A 96 6.69 8.05 -18.93
C VAL A 96 7.13 6.70 -18.37
N VAL A 97 8.15 6.74 -17.53
CA VAL A 97 8.67 5.62 -16.72
C VAL A 97 8.38 5.93 -15.26
N HIS A 98 7.57 5.10 -14.61
CA HIS A 98 7.12 5.30 -13.25
C HIS A 98 7.51 4.12 -12.37
N THR A 99 8.33 4.34 -11.33
CA THR A 99 8.79 3.31 -10.39
C THR A 99 8.06 3.40 -9.05
N HIS A 100 7.92 2.25 -8.37
CA HIS A 100 7.12 2.17 -7.14
C HIS A 100 7.84 1.58 -5.92
N THR A 101 9.01 0.97 -6.08
CA THR A 101 9.77 0.36 -4.97
C THR A 101 11.27 0.38 -5.28
N GLU A 102 12.11 0.11 -4.28
CA GLU A 102 13.57 0.23 -4.40
C GLU A 102 14.18 -0.69 -5.47
N GLY A 103 13.66 -1.90 -5.66
CA GLY A 103 14.13 -2.82 -6.70
C GLY A 103 13.94 -2.27 -8.12
N PRO A 104 12.71 -1.87 -8.52
CA PRO A 104 12.47 -1.10 -9.75
C PRO A 104 13.27 0.18 -9.86
N ASP A 105 13.46 0.93 -8.75
CA ASP A 105 14.28 2.13 -8.74
C ASP A 105 15.72 1.84 -9.18
N MET A 106 16.35 0.81 -8.61
CA MET A 106 17.70 0.36 -9.01
C MET A 106 17.76 -0.01 -10.49
N CYS A 107 16.77 -0.75 -10.97
CA CYS A 107 16.69 -1.20 -12.35
C CYS A 107 16.63 -0.02 -13.34
N ILE A 108 15.75 0.94 -13.05
CA ILE A 108 15.57 2.12 -13.93
C ILE A 108 16.77 3.05 -13.86
N VAL A 109 17.34 3.32 -12.69
CA VAL A 109 18.54 4.14 -12.57
C VAL A 109 19.72 3.51 -13.31
N ALA A 110 19.90 2.19 -13.23
CA ALA A 110 20.92 1.47 -13.98
C ALA A 110 20.69 1.62 -15.50
N ALA A 111 19.45 1.48 -15.97
CA ALA A 111 19.10 1.62 -17.38
C ALA A 111 19.32 3.04 -17.90
N MET A 112 18.92 4.06 -17.17
CA MET A 112 19.07 5.46 -17.54
C MET A 112 20.55 5.90 -17.56
N LYS A 113 21.38 5.34 -16.66
CA LYS A 113 22.84 5.58 -16.68
C LYS A 113 23.54 4.84 -17.82
N ALA A 114 23.07 3.64 -18.18
CA ALA A 114 23.62 2.88 -19.30
C ALA A 114 23.25 3.51 -20.65
N PHE A 115 22.07 4.12 -20.75
CA PHE A 115 21.54 4.73 -21.97
C PHE A 115 21.04 6.17 -21.70
N PRO A 116 21.96 7.14 -21.49
CA PRO A 116 21.58 8.51 -21.13
C PRO A 116 20.65 9.19 -22.14
N PHE A 117 20.75 8.83 -23.41
CA PHE A 117 19.88 9.36 -24.47
C PHE A 117 18.39 9.03 -24.26
N ILE A 118 18.08 7.95 -23.53
CA ILE A 118 16.70 7.59 -23.18
C ILE A 118 16.20 8.51 -22.06
N ALA A 119 17.06 8.81 -21.07
CA ALA A 119 16.70 9.68 -19.96
C ALA A 119 16.24 11.09 -20.40
N HIS A 120 16.71 11.55 -21.57
CA HIS A 120 16.27 12.83 -22.16
C HIS A 120 14.96 12.72 -22.97
N ARG A 121 14.46 11.51 -23.21
CA ARG A 121 13.27 11.26 -24.07
C ARG A 121 12.09 10.66 -23.30
N CYS A 122 12.33 10.17 -22.10
CA CYS A 122 11.30 9.63 -21.21
C CYS A 122 11.24 10.45 -19.93
N LYS A 123 10.03 10.76 -19.50
CA LYS A 123 9.82 11.33 -18.17
C LYS A 123 9.98 10.25 -17.11
N VAL A 124 10.81 10.48 -16.10
CA VAL A 124 10.96 9.54 -14.98
C VAL A 124 10.20 10.06 -13.77
N ILE A 125 9.39 9.20 -13.17
CA ILE A 125 8.62 9.47 -11.95
C ILE A 125 8.84 8.32 -10.98
N ARG A 126 8.89 8.64 -9.72
CA ARG A 126 9.01 7.69 -8.63
C ARG A 126 7.96 7.98 -7.57
N THR A 127 7.22 6.94 -7.15
CA THR A 127 6.35 7.02 -5.97
C THR A 127 7.03 6.34 -4.78
N ILE A 128 7.16 7.08 -3.69
CA ILE A 128 7.75 6.64 -2.42
C ILE A 128 6.62 6.11 -1.54
N HIS A 129 6.64 4.79 -1.26
CA HIS A 129 5.59 4.10 -0.51
C HIS A 129 5.93 3.86 0.97
N ASN A 130 7.19 4.05 1.39
CA ASN A 130 7.64 3.71 2.74
C ASN A 130 8.34 4.88 3.42
N ASN A 131 8.17 4.96 4.74
CA ASN A 131 8.89 5.93 5.59
C ASN A 131 10.39 5.62 5.70
N VAL A 132 10.78 4.36 5.55
CA VAL A 132 12.17 3.90 5.62
C VAL A 132 12.57 3.31 4.28
N LEU A 133 13.58 3.91 3.64
CA LEU A 133 14.09 3.51 2.34
C LEU A 133 15.50 2.91 2.47
N TRP A 134 15.87 2.06 1.52
CA TRP A 134 17.22 1.53 1.33
C TRP A 134 17.79 0.82 2.56
N THR A 135 16.98 0.05 3.27
CA THR A 135 17.41 -0.74 4.42
C THR A 135 18.48 -1.74 3.98
N GLY A 136 19.66 -1.64 4.61
CA GLY A 136 20.81 -2.50 4.26
C GLY A 136 21.52 -2.16 2.94
N GLN A 137 21.07 -1.15 2.17
CA GLN A 137 21.57 -0.82 0.83
C GLN A 137 21.99 0.66 0.67
N LYS A 138 22.50 1.31 1.71
CA LYS A 138 22.78 2.76 1.74
C LYS A 138 23.57 3.30 0.54
N ARG A 139 24.63 2.58 0.09
CA ARG A 139 25.46 3.05 -1.05
C ARG A 139 24.69 3.09 -2.37
N ILE A 140 23.93 2.04 -2.66
CA ILE A 140 23.09 1.96 -3.87
C ILE A 140 21.97 2.98 -3.77
N GLY A 141 21.35 3.08 -2.59
CA GLY A 141 20.31 4.06 -2.31
C GLY A 141 20.76 5.49 -2.60
N ASN A 142 21.94 5.90 -2.14
CA ASN A 142 22.48 7.24 -2.41
C ASN A 142 22.64 7.53 -3.92
N ILE A 143 23.03 6.53 -4.70
CA ILE A 143 23.13 6.67 -6.16
C ILE A 143 21.76 6.87 -6.81
N CYS A 144 20.77 6.12 -6.35
CA CYS A 144 19.39 6.22 -6.85
C CYS A 144 18.75 7.54 -6.41
N GLU A 145 18.91 7.91 -5.15
CA GLU A 145 18.35 9.18 -4.63
C GLU A 145 18.93 10.39 -5.38
N HIS A 146 20.24 10.44 -5.59
CA HIS A 146 20.86 11.51 -6.37
C HIS A 146 20.25 11.62 -7.78
N PHE A 147 19.98 10.49 -8.42
CA PHE A 147 19.32 10.48 -9.74
C PHE A 147 17.89 11.04 -9.66
N PHE A 148 17.03 10.53 -8.76
CA PHE A 148 15.64 10.96 -8.68
C PHE A 148 15.49 12.41 -8.20
N ILE A 149 16.36 12.87 -7.30
CA ILE A 149 16.42 14.27 -6.85
C ILE A 149 16.79 15.20 -8.02
N SER A 150 17.85 14.87 -8.78
CA SER A 150 18.28 15.69 -9.90
C SER A 150 17.23 15.78 -11.01
N HIS A 151 16.37 14.78 -11.15
CA HIS A 151 15.27 14.75 -12.11
C HIS A 151 13.95 15.28 -11.55
N LYS A 152 13.88 15.68 -10.27
CA LYS A 152 12.66 16.14 -9.57
C LYS A 152 11.52 15.12 -9.73
N SER A 153 11.84 13.84 -9.59
CA SER A 153 10.96 12.72 -9.95
C SER A 153 10.13 12.20 -8.80
N ASN A 154 10.43 12.61 -7.56
CA ASN A 154 9.88 12.02 -6.35
C ASN A 154 8.45 12.51 -6.05
N ILE A 155 7.58 11.55 -5.70
CA ILE A 155 6.22 11.77 -5.21
C ILE A 155 6.05 10.92 -3.94
N SER A 156 5.54 11.52 -2.87
CA SER A 156 5.19 10.82 -1.63
C SER A 156 3.72 10.43 -1.62
N ILE A 157 3.40 9.29 -1.01
CA ILE A 157 2.00 8.82 -0.91
C ILE A 157 1.25 9.41 0.29
N SER A 158 1.95 10.06 1.22
CA SER A 158 1.40 10.56 2.48
C SER A 158 2.25 11.68 3.06
N GLN A 159 1.69 12.41 4.00
CA GLN A 159 2.41 13.44 4.75
C GLN A 159 3.55 12.83 5.58
N SER A 160 3.32 11.66 6.17
CA SER A 160 4.29 10.90 6.91
C SER A 160 5.52 10.52 6.07
N VAL A 161 5.29 9.98 4.86
CA VAL A 161 6.37 9.62 3.92
C VAL A 161 7.13 10.87 3.47
N ARG A 162 6.42 11.95 3.14
CA ARG A 162 7.03 13.23 2.75
C ARG A 162 7.95 13.77 3.84
N GLN A 163 7.49 13.83 5.10
CA GLN A 163 8.29 14.32 6.23
C GLN A 163 9.51 13.44 6.48
N SER A 164 9.35 12.12 6.43
CA SER A 164 10.47 11.17 6.58
C SER A 164 11.51 11.34 5.48
N TYR A 165 11.05 11.56 4.24
CA TYR A 165 11.91 11.80 3.08
C TYR A 165 12.68 13.12 3.22
N MET A 166 11.98 14.22 3.52
CA MET A 166 12.60 15.54 3.76
C MET A 166 13.62 15.50 4.90
N LYS A 167 13.29 14.84 6.01
CA LYS A 167 14.22 14.70 7.16
C LYS A 167 15.49 13.95 6.78
N ARG A 168 15.39 12.95 5.91
CA ARG A 168 16.53 12.08 5.56
C ARG A 168 17.39 12.62 4.44
N PHE A 169 16.80 13.21 3.41
CA PHE A 169 17.48 13.61 2.18
C PHE A 169 17.53 15.11 1.96
N GLY A 170 16.83 15.91 2.76
CA GLY A 170 16.81 17.37 2.64
C GLY A 170 15.98 17.91 1.45
N GLU A 171 15.24 17.04 0.77
CA GLU A 171 14.51 17.35 -0.45
C GLU A 171 12.99 17.12 -0.30
N ASP A 172 12.21 17.91 -0.99
CA ASP A 172 10.74 17.76 -0.99
C ASP A 172 10.28 16.72 -2.00
N ALA A 173 9.27 15.93 -1.62
CA ALA A 173 8.56 15.02 -2.50
C ALA A 173 7.06 15.33 -2.39
N PRO A 174 6.47 16.05 -3.37
CA PRO A 174 5.05 16.42 -3.34
C PRO A 174 4.13 15.23 -3.10
N ILE A 175 3.03 15.44 -2.41
CA ILE A 175 2.10 14.38 -2.06
C ILE A 175 1.09 14.14 -3.19
N ILE A 176 0.93 12.87 -3.56
CA ILE A 176 -0.28 12.35 -4.19
C ILE A 176 -0.73 11.18 -3.32
N TYR A 177 -1.77 11.38 -2.55
CA TYR A 177 -2.33 10.31 -1.71
C TYR A 177 -2.76 9.12 -2.55
N ASN A 178 -2.51 7.91 -2.02
CA ASN A 178 -3.06 6.71 -2.63
C ASN A 178 -4.58 6.76 -2.57
N GLY A 179 -5.21 6.54 -3.71
CA GLY A 179 -6.65 6.52 -3.85
C GLY A 179 -7.21 5.09 -3.82
N VAL A 180 -8.40 4.99 -3.27
CA VAL A 180 -9.18 3.75 -3.20
C VAL A 180 -10.55 4.01 -3.84
N GLY A 181 -11.01 3.06 -4.66
CA GLY A 181 -12.39 3.04 -5.15
C GLY A 181 -13.33 2.49 -4.08
N LYS A 182 -14.60 2.85 -4.16
CA LYS A 182 -15.62 2.27 -3.27
C LYS A 182 -15.70 0.75 -3.52
N PRO A 183 -15.46 -0.10 -2.51
CA PRO A 183 -15.52 -1.54 -2.69
C PRO A 183 -16.95 -2.01 -2.96
N GLU A 184 -17.09 -3.11 -3.72
CA GLU A 184 -18.36 -3.84 -3.76
C GLU A 184 -18.68 -4.37 -2.35
N SER A 185 -19.95 -4.27 -1.94
CA SER A 185 -20.39 -4.81 -0.65
C SER A 185 -20.93 -6.24 -0.84
N LYS A 186 -20.33 -7.18 -0.10
CA LYS A 186 -20.76 -8.59 -0.03
C LYS A 186 -20.88 -9.00 1.43
N PRO A 187 -21.91 -9.79 1.81
CA PRO A 187 -22.03 -10.29 3.17
C PRO A 187 -20.89 -11.28 3.49
N TYR A 188 -20.26 -11.11 4.64
CA TYR A 188 -19.29 -12.10 5.15
C TYR A 188 -20.06 -13.26 5.81
N PRO A 189 -19.80 -14.52 5.39
CA PRO A 189 -20.68 -15.66 5.75
C PRO A 189 -20.45 -16.22 7.16
N ARG A 190 -19.44 -15.73 7.91
CA ARG A 190 -19.03 -16.29 9.22
C ARG A 190 -18.98 -15.22 10.32
N LEU A 191 -19.94 -14.31 10.31
CA LEU A 191 -20.12 -13.38 11.43
C LEU A 191 -20.73 -14.12 12.61
N GLU A 192 -20.37 -13.71 13.84
CA GLU A 192 -20.99 -14.19 15.06
C GLU A 192 -22.26 -13.41 15.32
N GLU A 193 -23.40 -14.12 15.29
CA GLU A 193 -24.72 -13.53 15.45
C GLU A 193 -24.91 -12.99 16.88
N GLY A 194 -25.48 -11.81 17.00
CA GLY A 194 -25.73 -11.16 18.29
C GLY A 194 -24.49 -10.54 18.95
N LYS A 195 -23.33 -10.53 18.26
CA LYS A 195 -22.08 -9.92 18.73
C LYS A 195 -21.66 -8.75 17.88
N ILE A 196 -20.86 -7.86 18.44
CA ILE A 196 -20.15 -6.82 17.70
C ILE A 196 -18.93 -7.48 17.06
N ASN A 197 -18.93 -7.57 15.72
CA ASN A 197 -17.90 -8.24 14.95
C ASN A 197 -16.79 -7.25 14.56
N ILE A 198 -15.61 -7.46 15.11
CA ILE A 198 -14.45 -6.59 14.88
C ILE A 198 -13.45 -7.31 14.00
N ILE A 199 -12.94 -6.62 12.95
CA ILE A 199 -11.96 -7.20 12.06
C ILE A 199 -10.57 -6.58 12.28
N PHE A 200 -9.54 -7.43 12.30
CA PHE A 200 -8.14 -7.09 12.05
C PHE A 200 -7.72 -7.74 10.73
N ALA A 201 -7.02 -7.00 9.88
CA ALA A 201 -6.49 -7.54 8.64
C ALA A 201 -5.11 -6.97 8.30
N GLY A 202 -4.13 -7.85 8.15
CA GLY A 202 -2.77 -7.43 7.83
C GLY A 202 -1.77 -8.56 7.93
N ARG A 203 -0.52 -8.27 7.53
CA ARG A 203 0.60 -9.20 7.75
C ARG A 203 0.85 -9.35 9.26
N PHE A 204 1.11 -10.56 9.73
CA PHE A 204 1.45 -10.81 11.13
C PHE A 204 2.93 -10.48 11.38
N GLU A 205 3.23 -9.18 11.37
CA GLU A 205 4.56 -8.61 11.55
C GLU A 205 4.53 -7.55 12.67
N MET A 206 5.70 -7.27 13.27
CA MET A 206 5.82 -6.25 14.32
C MET A 206 5.21 -4.91 13.92
N GLN A 207 5.43 -4.49 12.68
CA GLN A 207 4.88 -3.25 12.12
C GLN A 207 3.36 -3.12 12.32
N LYS A 208 2.62 -4.24 12.29
CA LYS A 208 1.15 -4.26 12.42
C LYS A 208 0.66 -4.28 13.87
N GLY A 209 1.58 -4.11 14.84
CA GLY A 209 1.23 -4.03 16.25
C GLY A 209 0.67 -5.33 16.83
N ILE A 210 1.17 -6.49 16.37
CA ILE A 210 0.66 -7.81 16.76
C ILE A 210 0.79 -8.02 18.27
N SER A 211 1.82 -7.48 18.93
CA SER A 211 1.94 -7.57 20.38
C SER A 211 0.78 -6.88 21.09
N THR A 212 0.47 -5.64 20.69
CA THR A 212 -0.67 -4.87 21.24
C THR A 212 -2.00 -5.55 20.92
N LEU A 213 -2.18 -6.05 19.68
CA LEU A 213 -3.36 -6.83 19.30
C LEU A 213 -3.57 -7.99 20.30
N VAL A 214 -2.54 -8.80 20.53
CA VAL A 214 -2.59 -9.94 21.45
C VAL A 214 -2.90 -9.51 22.89
N GLU A 215 -2.28 -8.45 23.38
CA GLU A 215 -2.50 -7.94 24.74
C GLU A 215 -3.95 -7.47 24.95
N VAL A 216 -4.48 -6.66 24.04
CA VAL A 216 -5.86 -6.15 24.08
C VAL A 216 -6.86 -7.31 24.02
N LEU A 217 -6.72 -8.23 23.06
CA LEU A 217 -7.65 -9.33 22.90
C LEU A 217 -7.61 -10.30 24.08
N ARG A 218 -6.44 -10.53 24.68
CA ARG A 218 -6.34 -11.34 25.92
C ARG A 218 -7.03 -10.67 27.11
N ALA A 219 -6.91 -9.36 27.24
CA ALA A 219 -7.63 -8.63 28.29
C ALA A 219 -9.17 -8.71 28.13
N MET A 220 -9.62 -8.85 26.86
CA MET A 220 -11.05 -8.95 26.51
C MET A 220 -11.55 -10.40 26.32
N ARG A 221 -10.79 -11.41 26.75
CA ARG A 221 -11.12 -12.84 26.48
C ARG A 221 -12.49 -13.28 27.01
N ASP A 222 -12.93 -12.69 28.09
CA ASP A 222 -14.20 -13.04 28.78
C ASP A 222 -15.34 -12.09 28.41
N ASP A 223 -15.12 -11.15 27.47
CA ASP A 223 -16.13 -10.21 27.02
C ASP A 223 -16.95 -10.81 25.86
N GLU A 224 -18.16 -11.25 26.19
CA GLU A 224 -19.06 -11.91 25.24
C GLU A 224 -19.74 -10.95 24.27
N ARG A 225 -19.61 -9.63 24.43
CA ARG A 225 -20.20 -8.63 23.52
C ARG A 225 -19.53 -8.60 22.18
N TYR A 226 -18.23 -8.95 22.12
CA TYR A 226 -17.37 -8.80 20.95
C TYR A 226 -16.93 -10.14 20.38
N HIS A 227 -16.76 -10.18 19.07
CA HIS A 227 -16.03 -11.24 18.37
C HIS A 227 -14.98 -10.65 17.42
N PHE A 228 -13.74 -11.13 17.53
CA PHE A 228 -12.61 -10.63 16.78
C PHE A 228 -12.25 -11.59 15.64
N HIS A 229 -12.34 -11.10 14.40
CA HIS A 229 -11.95 -11.83 13.20
C HIS A 229 -10.57 -11.37 12.75
N ILE A 230 -9.55 -12.21 12.90
CA ILE A 230 -8.16 -11.89 12.57
C ILE A 230 -7.84 -12.54 11.21
N PHE A 231 -7.47 -11.72 10.21
CA PHE A 231 -7.10 -12.17 8.87
C PHE A 231 -5.64 -11.82 8.59
N GLY A 232 -4.82 -12.81 8.28
CA GLY A 232 -3.44 -12.58 7.91
C GLY A 232 -2.56 -13.80 8.00
N ASP A 233 -1.28 -13.55 7.75
CA ASP A 233 -0.17 -14.49 7.92
C ASP A 233 1.13 -13.70 8.04
N GLY A 234 2.18 -14.31 8.58
CA GLY A 234 3.48 -13.67 8.72
C GLY A 234 4.38 -14.31 9.77
N SER A 235 5.48 -13.65 10.08
CA SER A 235 6.50 -14.17 11.01
C SER A 235 5.98 -14.37 12.44
N LEU A 236 4.89 -13.68 12.83
CA LEU A 236 4.28 -13.77 14.15
C LEU A 236 3.00 -14.63 14.18
N SER A 237 2.76 -15.46 13.17
CA SER A 237 1.59 -16.37 13.12
C SER A 237 1.57 -17.32 14.31
N GLU A 238 2.72 -17.89 14.69
CA GLU A 238 2.84 -18.78 15.85
C GLU A 238 2.48 -18.08 17.17
N LEU A 239 2.89 -16.81 17.33
CA LEU A 239 2.54 -16.00 18.51
C LEU A 239 1.01 -15.82 18.61
N ILE A 240 0.35 -15.47 17.51
CA ILE A 240 -1.11 -15.27 17.47
C ILE A 240 -1.82 -16.60 17.83
N HIS A 241 -1.46 -17.71 17.16
CA HIS A 241 -2.08 -19.01 17.42
C HIS A 241 -1.86 -19.50 18.85
N SER A 242 -0.65 -19.37 19.41
CA SER A 242 -0.34 -19.82 20.77
C SER A 242 -1.02 -18.96 21.85
N ARG A 243 -1.29 -17.68 21.58
CA ARG A 243 -1.85 -16.75 22.58
C ARG A 243 -3.35 -16.57 22.49
N LEU A 244 -3.93 -16.71 21.31
CA LEU A 244 -5.34 -16.42 21.02
C LEU A 244 -6.11 -17.62 20.45
N GLY A 245 -5.45 -18.70 20.05
CA GLY A 245 -6.08 -19.82 19.33
C GLY A 245 -7.17 -20.57 20.12
N GLU A 246 -7.11 -20.55 21.45
CA GLU A 246 -8.12 -21.18 22.33
C GLU A 246 -9.19 -20.19 22.82
N GLN A 247 -9.10 -18.91 22.43
CA GLN A 247 -9.99 -17.87 22.91
C GLN A 247 -11.31 -17.91 22.15
N LYS A 248 -12.44 -18.06 22.86
CA LYS A 248 -13.77 -18.28 22.24
C LYS A 248 -14.28 -17.12 21.40
N ASN A 249 -13.89 -15.89 21.73
CA ASN A 249 -14.31 -14.69 21.02
C ASN A 249 -13.29 -14.23 19.96
N VAL A 250 -12.42 -15.15 19.49
CA VAL A 250 -11.42 -14.88 18.43
C VAL A 250 -11.48 -15.95 17.36
N SER A 251 -11.52 -15.51 16.11
CA SER A 251 -11.39 -16.37 14.93
C SER A 251 -10.14 -15.98 14.14
N ILE A 252 -9.16 -16.87 14.01
CA ILE A 252 -7.93 -16.68 13.24
C ILE A 252 -8.13 -17.28 11.85
N ASN A 253 -7.95 -16.46 10.81
CA ASN A 253 -8.23 -16.83 9.44
C ASN A 253 -7.01 -16.54 8.55
N PRO A 254 -6.80 -17.32 7.47
CA PRO A 254 -5.78 -17.00 6.47
C PRO A 254 -6.10 -15.68 5.76
N PRO A 255 -5.14 -15.09 5.03
CA PRO A 255 -5.38 -13.91 4.22
C PRO A 255 -6.56 -14.12 3.28
N LEU A 256 -7.49 -13.15 3.24
CA LEU A 256 -8.68 -13.23 2.42
C LEU A 256 -8.54 -12.37 1.16
N PHE A 257 -8.62 -13.02 -0.01
CA PHE A 257 -8.71 -12.32 -1.27
C PHE A 257 -10.02 -11.52 -1.34
N SER A 258 -9.96 -10.31 -1.88
CA SER A 258 -11.12 -9.42 -1.98
C SER A 258 -11.72 -9.05 -0.61
N LEU A 259 -10.87 -9.00 0.44
CA LEU A 259 -11.28 -8.59 1.78
C LEU A 259 -12.09 -7.29 1.77
N SER A 260 -11.70 -6.32 0.94
CA SER A 260 -12.39 -5.04 0.79
C SER A 260 -13.88 -5.19 0.50
N SER A 261 -14.29 -6.25 -0.23
CA SER A 261 -15.71 -6.51 -0.51
C SER A 261 -16.53 -6.96 0.72
N TYR A 262 -15.89 -7.41 1.77
CA TYR A 262 -16.55 -7.90 2.99
C TYR A 262 -16.50 -6.90 4.16
N LEU A 263 -15.73 -5.81 4.04
CA LEU A 263 -15.51 -4.87 5.15
C LEU A 263 -16.81 -4.27 5.68
N SER A 264 -17.76 -3.98 4.82
CA SER A 264 -19.08 -3.45 5.22
C SER A 264 -19.92 -4.40 6.08
N SER A 265 -19.54 -5.68 6.19
CA SER A 265 -20.23 -6.66 7.03
C SER A 265 -19.81 -6.59 8.50
N PHE A 266 -18.66 -6.03 8.80
CA PHE A 266 -18.14 -5.91 10.16
C PHE A 266 -18.64 -4.62 10.84
N ASP A 267 -18.50 -4.55 12.15
CA ASP A 267 -18.92 -3.39 12.93
C ASP A 267 -17.81 -2.38 13.10
N TYR A 268 -16.59 -2.84 13.36
CA TYR A 268 -15.40 -2.01 13.49
C TYR A 268 -14.16 -2.71 12.93
N MET A 269 -13.19 -1.91 12.49
CA MET A 269 -11.85 -2.38 12.16
C MET A 269 -10.88 -1.99 13.27
N PHE A 270 -10.05 -2.92 13.73
CA PHE A 270 -9.03 -2.66 14.75
C PHE A 270 -7.63 -2.74 14.13
N MET A 271 -6.87 -1.64 14.21
CA MET A 271 -5.55 -1.50 13.59
C MET A 271 -4.53 -0.87 14.55
N PRO A 272 -3.87 -1.67 15.40
CA PRO A 272 -2.83 -1.17 16.31
C PRO A 272 -1.45 -1.08 15.64
N SER A 273 -1.36 -0.69 14.37
CA SER A 273 -0.08 -0.62 13.65
C SER A 273 0.90 0.34 14.32
N GLU A 274 2.18 0.00 14.34
CA GLU A 274 3.26 0.86 14.88
C GLU A 274 3.59 2.01 13.92
N PHE A 275 3.56 1.74 12.62
CA PHE A 275 3.74 2.72 11.57
C PHE A 275 3.22 2.18 10.22
N GLU A 276 2.86 3.08 9.33
CA GLU A 276 2.45 2.81 7.96
C GLU A 276 3.09 3.82 7.00
N GLY A 277 3.18 3.46 5.71
CA GLY A 277 3.42 4.47 4.67
C GLY A 277 2.16 5.30 4.42
N LEU A 278 1.08 4.60 4.10
CA LEU A 278 -0.33 5.02 4.15
C LEU A 278 -1.17 3.74 4.18
N SER A 279 -2.07 3.62 5.15
CA SER A 279 -2.83 2.38 5.32
C SER A 279 -3.99 2.27 4.33
N ILE A 280 -3.76 1.53 3.24
CA ILE A 280 -4.79 1.27 2.21
C ILE A 280 -6.01 0.56 2.81
N VAL A 281 -5.78 -0.41 3.70
CA VAL A 281 -6.90 -1.17 4.29
C VAL A 281 -7.74 -0.32 5.24
N ALA A 282 -7.16 0.68 5.93
CA ALA A 282 -7.92 1.64 6.73
C ALA A 282 -8.79 2.54 5.84
N ILE A 283 -8.26 2.96 4.70
CA ILE A 283 -9.01 3.74 3.71
C ILE A 283 -10.13 2.88 3.10
N GLU A 284 -9.86 1.61 2.73
CA GLU A 284 -10.88 0.67 2.24
C GLU A 284 -12.00 0.45 3.26
N ALA A 285 -11.66 0.35 4.55
CA ALA A 285 -12.62 0.26 5.64
C ALA A 285 -13.49 1.52 5.73
N SER A 286 -12.88 2.70 5.73
CA SER A 286 -13.59 3.97 5.74
C SER A 286 -14.52 4.11 4.53
N MET A 287 -14.05 3.76 3.31
CA MET A 287 -14.88 3.74 2.08
C MET A 287 -16.04 2.75 2.14
N SER A 288 -15.96 1.75 3.04
CA SER A 288 -17.02 0.77 3.32
C SER A 288 -17.92 1.19 4.49
N SER A 289 -17.83 2.43 4.97
CA SER A 289 -18.50 2.93 6.17
C SER A 289 -18.18 2.12 7.43
N LEU A 290 -17.01 1.49 7.49
CA LEU A 290 -16.53 0.71 8.62
C LEU A 290 -15.65 1.61 9.50
N PRO A 291 -16.06 1.97 10.73
CA PRO A 291 -15.23 2.79 11.62
C PRO A 291 -13.95 2.06 12.05
N ASN A 292 -12.83 2.80 12.08
CA ASN A 292 -11.54 2.25 12.44
C ASN A 292 -11.15 2.64 13.87
N ILE A 293 -10.71 1.67 14.68
CA ILE A 293 -10.05 1.84 15.96
C ILE A 293 -8.55 1.72 15.68
N ILE A 294 -7.79 2.79 15.85
CA ILE A 294 -6.41 2.86 15.36
C ILE A 294 -5.42 3.32 16.43
N ASN A 295 -4.16 2.92 16.25
CA ASN A 295 -3.03 3.66 16.82
C ASN A 295 -2.81 4.95 16.00
N ASP A 296 -2.68 6.09 16.68
CA ASP A 296 -2.34 7.36 16.04
C ASP A 296 -0.84 7.38 15.71
N CYS A 297 -0.49 6.74 14.64
CA CYS A 297 0.89 6.62 14.18
C CYS A 297 1.05 7.15 12.76
N PRO A 298 2.31 7.43 12.34
CA PRO A 298 2.60 7.89 10.99
C PRO A 298 1.98 7.01 9.91
N GLY A 299 1.31 7.62 8.92
CA GLY A 299 0.69 6.94 7.78
C GLY A 299 -0.62 6.20 8.07
N LEU A 300 -1.03 6.07 9.34
CA LEU A 300 -2.33 5.56 9.75
C LEU A 300 -3.21 6.68 10.31
N GLY A 301 -2.69 7.50 11.22
CA GLY A 301 -3.43 8.61 11.82
C GLY A 301 -4.01 9.60 10.81
N GLU A 302 -3.29 9.83 9.69
CA GLU A 302 -3.74 10.74 8.62
C GLU A 302 -4.85 10.16 7.72
N THR A 303 -5.22 8.87 7.87
CA THR A 303 -6.34 8.26 7.12
C THR A 303 -7.71 8.60 7.68
N LEU A 304 -7.78 9.29 8.82
CA LEU A 304 -8.99 9.66 9.54
C LEU A 304 -8.91 11.12 10.00
N PRO A 305 -10.05 11.78 10.26
CA PRO A 305 -10.07 13.16 10.78
C PRO A 305 -9.20 13.33 12.02
N GLU A 306 -8.66 14.53 12.23
CA GLU A 306 -7.84 14.84 13.41
C GLU A 306 -8.60 14.60 14.73
N ASP A 307 -9.89 14.97 14.75
CA ASP A 307 -10.81 14.80 15.89
C ASP A 307 -11.47 13.41 15.95
N TRP A 308 -10.86 12.39 15.36
CA TRP A 308 -11.41 11.03 15.34
C TRP A 308 -11.36 10.40 16.73
N PRO A 309 -12.53 9.99 17.31
CA PRO A 309 -12.61 9.59 18.73
C PRO A 309 -12.04 8.21 19.06
N LEU A 310 -11.73 7.39 18.03
CA LEU A 310 -11.22 6.02 18.19
C LEU A 310 -9.72 5.92 17.88
N LYS A 311 -8.97 7.02 18.07
CA LYS A 311 -7.51 7.07 18.01
C LYS A 311 -6.91 6.82 19.38
N VAL A 312 -5.86 6.02 19.43
CA VAL A 312 -5.05 5.75 20.62
C VAL A 312 -3.60 6.12 20.35
N GLU A 313 -2.98 6.83 21.24
CA GLU A 313 -1.55 7.17 21.14
C GLU A 313 -0.67 6.05 21.68
N ASN A 314 0.46 5.83 21.03
CA ASN A 314 1.53 4.91 21.49
C ASN A 314 1.06 3.49 21.81
N ASN A 315 0.04 3.01 21.10
CA ASN A 315 -0.53 1.67 21.31
C ASN A 315 -0.88 1.35 22.78
N ASN A 316 -1.37 2.36 23.52
CA ASN A 316 -1.73 2.20 24.92
C ASN A 316 -2.90 1.22 25.09
N VAL A 317 -2.66 0.07 25.73
CA VAL A 317 -3.63 -1.01 25.92
C VAL A 317 -4.84 -0.53 26.72
N ASP A 318 -4.63 0.22 27.82
CA ASP A 318 -5.72 0.70 28.67
C ASP A 318 -6.63 1.69 27.92
N ALA A 319 -6.05 2.50 27.02
CA ALA A 319 -6.82 3.39 26.17
C ALA A 319 -7.69 2.60 25.17
N TYR A 320 -7.20 1.51 24.59
CA TYR A 320 -8.01 0.63 23.75
C TYR A 320 -9.13 -0.03 24.55
N LEU A 321 -8.84 -0.53 25.77
CA LEU A 321 -9.85 -1.11 26.65
C LEU A 321 -10.93 -0.08 27.02
N ASN A 322 -10.55 1.19 27.23
CA ASN A 322 -11.51 2.27 27.43
C ASN A 322 -12.37 2.52 26.19
N ILE A 323 -11.80 2.44 25.00
CA ILE A 323 -12.59 2.53 23.76
C ILE A 323 -13.64 1.42 23.72
N PHE A 324 -13.27 0.16 23.92
CA PHE A 324 -14.20 -0.97 23.87
C PHE A 324 -15.26 -0.94 24.98
N ASN A 325 -14.88 -0.53 26.19
CA ASN A 325 -15.77 -0.59 27.34
C ASN A 325 -16.65 0.64 27.55
N VAL A 326 -16.19 1.81 27.13
CA VAL A 326 -16.86 3.09 27.43
C VAL A 326 -17.26 3.84 26.16
N ILE A 327 -16.32 4.01 25.21
CA ILE A 327 -16.56 4.89 24.07
C ILE A 327 -17.50 4.23 23.06
N LEU A 328 -17.22 3.01 22.60
CA LEU A 328 -18.06 2.33 21.60
C LEU A 328 -19.53 2.18 22.06
N PRO A 329 -19.83 1.79 23.30
CA PRO A 329 -21.23 1.72 23.75
C PRO A 329 -21.97 3.06 23.77
N SER A 330 -21.25 4.18 23.80
CA SER A 330 -21.84 5.54 23.86
C SER A 330 -22.00 6.21 22.50
N MET A 331 -21.48 5.60 21.41
CA MET A 331 -21.45 6.20 20.08
C MET A 331 -22.25 5.40 19.05
N SER A 332 -22.86 6.07 18.07
CA SER A 332 -23.46 5.38 16.94
C SER A 332 -22.40 4.99 15.93
N ARG A 333 -22.34 3.68 15.64
CA ARG A 333 -21.49 3.11 14.59
C ARG A 333 -21.78 3.74 13.23
N GLU A 334 -23.05 3.96 12.91
CA GLU A 334 -23.51 4.53 11.65
C GLU A 334 -22.99 5.96 11.47
N VAL A 335 -23.03 6.77 12.52
CA VAL A 335 -22.51 8.15 12.48
C VAL A 335 -20.99 8.15 12.28
N LEU A 336 -20.28 7.29 13.01
CA LEU A 336 -18.83 7.12 12.84
C LEU A 336 -18.48 6.62 11.44
N GLY A 337 -19.20 5.61 10.93
CA GLY A 337 -18.99 5.07 9.59
C GLY A 337 -19.20 6.11 8.49
N ALA A 338 -20.27 6.92 8.61
CA ALA A 338 -20.54 8.00 7.67
C ALA A 338 -19.45 9.09 7.71
N LYS A 339 -18.96 9.47 8.92
CA LYS A 339 -17.87 10.43 9.09
C LYS A 339 -16.55 9.92 8.47
N ALA A 340 -16.22 8.63 8.70
CA ALA A 340 -15.03 8.01 8.12
C ALA A 340 -15.10 7.95 6.59
N MET A 341 -16.26 7.55 6.04
CA MET A 341 -16.48 7.47 4.60
C MET A 341 -16.36 8.84 3.94
N ALA A 342 -17.02 9.88 4.46
CA ALA A 342 -16.95 11.22 3.90
C ALA A 342 -15.48 11.72 3.87
N TYR A 343 -14.73 11.54 4.95
CA TYR A 343 -13.32 11.92 5.00
C TYR A 343 -12.47 11.16 3.96
N ALA A 344 -12.74 9.85 3.80
CA ALA A 344 -12.00 9.02 2.83
C ALA A 344 -12.34 9.40 1.38
N GLU A 345 -13.59 9.69 1.06
CA GLU A 345 -14.03 10.15 -0.26
C GLU A 345 -13.36 11.48 -0.65
N ASP A 346 -13.28 12.42 0.30
CA ASP A 346 -12.68 13.73 0.08
C ASP A 346 -11.16 13.67 -0.13
N ASN A 347 -10.46 12.82 0.63
CA ASN A 347 -9.00 12.83 0.68
C ASN A 347 -8.33 11.70 -0.11
N PHE A 348 -8.98 10.54 -0.25
CA PHE A 348 -8.38 9.32 -0.79
C PHE A 348 -9.17 8.73 -1.96
N SER A 349 -9.84 9.57 -2.73
CA SER A 349 -10.57 9.16 -3.93
C SER A 349 -9.63 8.62 -5.00
N LEU A 350 -9.94 7.44 -5.55
CA LEU A 350 -9.23 6.84 -6.68
C LEU A 350 -9.16 7.81 -7.87
N ILE A 351 -10.27 8.46 -8.19
CA ILE A 351 -10.37 9.42 -9.31
C ILE A 351 -9.42 10.61 -9.09
N SER A 352 -9.35 11.12 -7.85
CA SER A 352 -8.44 12.23 -7.51
C SER A 352 -6.97 11.81 -7.65
N MET A 353 -6.60 10.63 -7.17
CA MET A 353 -5.25 10.07 -7.33
C MET A 353 -4.87 10.01 -8.82
N GLN A 354 -5.70 9.40 -9.63
CA GLN A 354 -5.47 9.21 -11.07
C GLN A 354 -5.30 10.54 -11.79
N ARG A 355 -6.24 11.47 -11.59
CA ARG A 355 -6.19 12.82 -12.18
C ARG A 355 -4.90 13.57 -11.78
N ASN A 356 -4.43 13.39 -10.55
CA ASN A 356 -3.21 14.03 -10.09
C ASN A 356 -1.96 13.40 -10.73
N TYR A 357 -1.91 12.07 -10.90
CA TYR A 357 -0.84 11.43 -11.66
C TYR A 357 -0.86 11.81 -13.14
N GLU A 358 -2.01 11.87 -13.79
CA GLU A 358 -2.12 12.31 -15.18
C GLU A 358 -1.63 13.75 -15.37
N LYS A 359 -1.93 14.66 -14.44
CA LYS A 359 -1.36 16.02 -14.43
C LYS A 359 0.17 16.00 -14.28
N VAL A 360 0.71 15.08 -13.48
CA VAL A 360 2.16 14.92 -13.36
C VAL A 360 2.73 14.37 -14.66
N TYR A 361 2.12 13.37 -15.28
CA TYR A 361 2.58 12.78 -16.55
C TYR A 361 2.59 13.79 -17.68
N SER A 362 1.56 14.63 -17.79
CA SER A 362 1.38 15.61 -18.87
C SER A 362 2.20 16.90 -18.72
N ARG A 363 2.70 17.24 -17.51
CA ARG A 363 3.55 18.41 -17.35
C ARG A 363 4.83 18.25 -18.16
N HIS A 364 5.06 19.13 -19.15
CA HIS A 364 6.33 19.18 -19.84
C HIS A 364 7.44 19.52 -18.85
N TYR A 365 8.48 18.70 -18.76
CA TYR A 365 9.74 19.13 -18.17
C TYR A 365 10.28 20.26 -19.04
N PRO A 366 10.80 21.34 -18.46
CA PRO A 366 11.63 22.25 -19.23
C PRO A 366 12.76 21.39 -19.78
N GLN A 367 12.77 21.20 -21.11
CA GLN A 367 13.92 20.67 -21.80
C GLN A 367 15.08 21.58 -21.38
N HIS A 368 16.09 21.04 -20.73
CA HIS A 368 17.35 21.76 -20.61
C HIS A 368 17.77 22.04 -22.05
N GLN A 369 17.61 23.30 -22.48
CA GLN A 369 18.27 23.79 -23.71
C GLN A 369 19.76 23.56 -23.48
N PRO A 370 20.50 23.10 -24.52
CA PRO A 370 21.89 22.75 -24.46
C PRO A 370 22.79 23.88 -24.01
#